data_58e6b35ebf684880e79a8f9d34feedf4
#
_entry.id   58e6b35ebf684880e79a8f9d34feedf4
#
_cell.length_a   1.000
_cell.length_b   1.000
_cell.length_c   1.000
_cell.angle_alpha   90.00
_cell.angle_beta   90.00
_cell.angle_gamma   90.00
#
_symmetry.space_group_name_H-M   'P 1'
#
loop_
_entity.id
_entity.type
_entity.pdbx_description
1 polymer ?
#
loop_
_entity_poly.entity_id
_entity_poly.type
_entity_poly.pdbx_seq_one_letter_code
_entity_poly.pdbx_strand_id
1 'polypeptide(L)'
;MVAPRKVSKPKAKSRAATPSEFAPGVFVGGWNDALRFEGARFCVLDDPPEDMPPATHIRIYDESADRPLRENLDELARAMGAARSRGQPVLVFCGHGVRRSPLGAAWYLHRAEGLPLKEAYERIRAVRPKVEEAREWIGNAGELEQA
;
A
#
# COMPACT_ATOMS: atom_id res chain seq x y z
N MET A 1 -6.25 37.36 4.98
CA MET A 1 -6.05 36.89 4.92
C MET A 1 -5.81 36.34 4.83
N VAL A 2 -6.06 36.22 4.53
CA VAL A 2 -5.88 35.49 4.41
C VAL A 2 -5.91 34.82 4.28
N ALA A 3 -6.30 34.85 4.08
CA ALA A 3 -6.32 33.98 4.01
C ALA A 3 -6.30 33.32 3.72
N PRO A 4 -6.59 33.28 3.63
CA PRO A 4 -6.59 32.49 3.42
C PRO A 4 -6.61 31.83 3.06
N ARG A 5 -6.86 31.68 2.87
CA ARG A 5 -6.86 30.98 2.71
C ARG A 5 -6.92 30.41 2.53
N LYS A 6 -7.12 30.52 2.47
CA LYS A 6 -7.24 29.87 2.39
C LYS A 6 -7.17 29.21 2.28
N VAL A 7 -7.35 29.39 2.24
CA VAL A 7 -7.36 28.67 2.14
C VAL A 7 -7.59 27.87 2.14
N SER A 8 -7.84 27.91 1.70
CA SER A 8 -8.12 26.88 2.25
C SER A 8 -8.78 25.73 1.62
N LYS A 9 -9.48 25.44 0.77
CA LYS A 9 -9.94 24.41 0.14
C LYS A 9 -9.02 23.62 -0.58
N PRO A 10 -8.06 24.06 -1.15
CA PRO A 10 -7.05 23.21 -1.75
C PRO A 10 -6.39 22.31 -0.77
N LYS A 11 -6.66 22.53 0.47
CA LYS A 11 -6.12 21.68 1.42
C LYS A 11 -6.59 20.29 1.34
N ALA A 12 -7.81 20.05 0.93
CA ALA A 12 -8.29 18.71 0.78
C ALA A 12 -7.48 17.97 -0.26
N LYS A 13 -7.06 18.64 -1.31
CA LYS A 13 -6.24 18.03 -2.30
C LYS A 13 -4.89 17.67 -1.77
N SER A 14 -4.31 18.54 -1.00
CA SER A 14 -3.02 18.25 -0.39
C SER A 14 -3.09 17.02 0.46
N ARG A 15 -4.14 16.90 1.25
CA ARG A 15 -4.28 15.73 2.10
C ARG A 15 -4.47 14.49 1.28
N ALA A 16 -5.18 14.59 0.15
CA ALA A 16 -5.42 13.44 -0.69
C ALA A 16 -4.12 12.91 -1.29
N ALA A 17 -3.10 13.76 -1.38
CA ALA A 17 -1.81 13.35 -1.93
C ALA A 17 -0.80 12.98 -0.86
N THR A 18 -1.24 12.77 0.38
CA THR A 18 -0.34 12.43 1.46
C THR A 18 -0.37 10.92 1.70
N PRO A 19 0.78 10.25 1.71
CA PRO A 19 0.79 8.83 2.02
C PRO A 19 0.50 8.62 3.49
N SER A 20 -0.03 7.45 3.82
CA SER A 20 -0.46 7.14 5.17
C SER A 20 0.53 6.20 5.83
N GLU A 21 1.14 6.63 6.92
CA GLU A 21 2.10 5.80 7.65
C GLU A 21 1.34 4.84 8.55
N PHE A 22 1.48 3.53 8.30
CA PHE A 22 0.75 2.54 9.06
C PHE A 22 1.66 1.71 9.98
N ALA A 23 2.96 1.87 9.83
CA ALA A 23 3.95 1.28 10.72
C ALA A 23 5.18 2.18 10.63
N PRO A 24 6.08 2.16 11.62
CA PRO A 24 7.21 3.10 11.59
C PRO A 24 8.00 3.02 10.29
N GLY A 25 7.98 4.09 9.52
CA GLY A 25 8.69 4.20 8.26
C GLY A 25 8.06 3.44 7.10
N VAL A 26 6.83 2.93 7.25
CA VAL A 26 6.17 2.19 6.20
C VAL A 26 4.83 2.84 5.87
N PHE A 27 4.66 3.17 4.60
CA PHE A 27 3.54 3.99 4.13
C PHE A 27 2.74 3.28 3.05
N VAL A 28 1.47 3.62 2.97
CA VAL A 28 0.60 3.15 1.90
C VAL A 28 -0.01 4.36 1.21
N GLY A 29 -0.16 4.32 -0.10
CA GLY A 29 -0.71 5.45 -0.81
C GLY A 29 -1.09 5.15 -2.24
N GLY A 30 -1.30 6.21 -3.01
CA GLY A 30 -1.64 6.14 -4.40
C GLY A 30 -0.55 6.72 -5.28
N TRP A 31 -0.90 6.88 -6.56
CA TRP A 31 0.05 7.35 -7.57
C TRP A 31 0.65 8.71 -7.21
N ASN A 32 -0.18 9.65 -6.79
CA ASN A 32 0.31 10.98 -6.49
C ASN A 32 1.25 11.00 -5.30
N ASP A 33 1.03 10.11 -4.36
CA ASP A 33 1.94 9.98 -3.22
C ASP A 33 3.31 9.52 -3.68
N ALA A 34 3.33 8.58 -4.63
CA ALA A 34 4.59 8.02 -5.12
C ALA A 34 5.43 9.04 -5.84
N LEU A 35 4.79 10.01 -6.50
CA LEU A 35 5.53 11.03 -7.24
C LEU A 35 6.42 11.87 -6.34
N ARG A 36 6.06 12.00 -5.08
CA ARG A 36 6.78 12.85 -4.13
C ARG A 36 7.52 12.11 -3.04
N PHE A 37 7.31 10.81 -2.96
CA PHE A 37 7.87 10.03 -1.86
C PHE A 37 9.37 9.84 -2.05
N GLU A 38 10.12 10.08 -0.99
CA GLU A 38 11.56 9.85 -1.01
C GLU A 38 11.87 8.61 -0.20
N GLY A 39 12.22 7.55 -0.87
CA GLY A 39 12.49 6.28 -0.23
C GLY A 39 12.27 5.15 -1.21
N ALA A 40 12.12 3.95 -0.70
CA ALA A 40 11.85 2.78 -1.53
C ALA A 40 10.39 2.74 -1.92
N ARG A 41 10.12 2.65 -3.22
CA ARG A 41 8.75 2.62 -3.74
C ARG A 41 8.44 1.26 -4.30
N PHE A 42 7.24 0.76 -3.99
CA PHE A 42 6.78 -0.54 -4.47
C PHE A 42 5.43 -0.36 -5.16
N CYS A 43 5.40 -0.62 -6.46
CA CYS A 43 4.19 -0.46 -7.27
C CYS A 43 3.50 -1.80 -7.37
N VAL A 44 2.21 -1.85 -7.05
CA VAL A 44 1.45 -3.09 -7.09
C VAL A 44 0.37 -3.10 -8.16
N LEU A 45 0.47 -2.21 -9.13
CA LEU A 45 -0.45 -2.20 -10.26
C LEU A 45 -0.14 -3.36 -11.19
N ASP A 46 -1.17 -3.86 -11.88
CA ASP A 46 -0.98 -4.94 -12.85
C ASP A 46 -0.19 -4.45 -14.06
N ASP A 47 -0.53 -3.28 -14.55
CA ASP A 47 0.03 -2.78 -15.79
C ASP A 47 0.28 -1.28 -15.65
N PRO A 48 1.37 -0.90 -14.97
CA PRO A 48 1.63 0.52 -14.73
C PRO A 48 1.98 1.26 -16.02
N PRO A 49 1.64 2.54 -16.10
CA PRO A 49 2.01 3.33 -17.27
C PRO A 49 3.52 3.53 -17.35
N GLU A 50 3.98 3.92 -18.53
CA GLU A 50 5.41 4.07 -18.77
C GLU A 50 6.04 5.18 -17.94
N ASP A 51 5.24 6.17 -17.56
CA ASP A 51 5.77 7.28 -16.77
C ASP A 51 5.69 7.04 -15.28
N MET A 52 5.59 5.76 -14.88
CA MET A 52 5.62 5.40 -13.47
C MET A 52 6.91 5.92 -12.82
N PRO A 53 6.82 6.51 -11.62
CA PRO A 53 8.06 6.89 -10.92
C PRO A 53 8.90 5.64 -10.65
N PRO A 54 10.22 5.78 -10.55
CA PRO A 54 11.08 4.62 -10.31
C PRO A 54 10.61 3.84 -9.09
N ALA A 55 10.36 2.55 -9.27
CA ALA A 55 9.82 1.71 -8.22
C ALA A 55 10.09 0.25 -8.55
N THR A 56 10.07 -0.58 -7.51
CA THR A 56 10.04 -2.02 -7.71
C THR A 56 8.60 -2.40 -8.01
N HIS A 57 8.39 -3.12 -9.10
CA HIS A 57 7.05 -3.48 -9.53
C HIS A 57 6.76 -4.94 -9.20
N ILE A 58 5.74 -5.17 -8.38
CA ILE A 58 5.30 -6.52 -8.02
C ILE A 58 3.78 -6.54 -8.13
N ARG A 59 3.27 -7.32 -9.09
CA ARG A 59 1.84 -7.42 -9.33
C ARG A 59 1.21 -8.24 -8.22
N ILE A 60 0.13 -7.74 -7.63
CA ILE A 60 -0.54 -8.49 -6.58
C ILE A 60 -1.95 -8.90 -6.96
N TYR A 61 -2.47 -8.45 -8.09
CA TYR A 61 -3.74 -8.92 -8.61
C TYR A 61 -3.62 -9.05 -10.11
N ASP A 62 -3.79 -10.25 -10.62
CA ASP A 62 -3.71 -10.50 -12.04
C ASP A 62 -4.60 -11.68 -12.35
N GLU A 63 -5.73 -11.41 -12.99
CA GLU A 63 -6.72 -12.43 -13.28
C GLU A 63 -6.21 -13.51 -14.20
N SER A 64 -5.19 -13.21 -14.98
CA SER A 64 -4.66 -14.16 -15.93
C SER A 64 -3.38 -14.84 -15.44
N ALA A 65 -2.96 -14.56 -14.22
CA ALA A 65 -1.71 -15.10 -13.73
C ALA A 65 -1.81 -16.58 -13.41
N ASP A 66 -0.79 -17.33 -13.77
CA ASP A 66 -0.69 -18.73 -13.40
C ASP A 66 -0.14 -18.89 -11.99
N ARG A 67 0.44 -17.85 -11.49
CA ARG A 67 1.13 -17.87 -10.22
C ARG A 67 0.19 -17.44 -9.11
N PRO A 68 0.16 -18.15 -7.99
CA PRO A 68 -0.71 -17.75 -6.88
C PRO A 68 -0.42 -16.34 -6.40
N LEU A 69 -1.49 -15.60 -6.15
CA LEU A 69 -1.34 -14.22 -5.67
C LEU A 69 -0.52 -14.17 -4.38
N ARG A 70 -0.65 -15.18 -3.53
CA ARG A 70 0.09 -15.19 -2.27
C ARG A 70 1.59 -15.15 -2.47
N GLU A 71 2.09 -15.76 -3.53
CA GLU A 71 3.53 -15.71 -3.80
C GLU A 71 3.97 -14.30 -4.09
N ASN A 72 3.16 -13.55 -4.84
CA ASN A 72 3.50 -12.17 -5.13
C ASN A 72 3.40 -11.31 -3.87
N LEU A 73 2.41 -11.57 -3.04
CA LEU A 73 2.28 -10.85 -1.78
C LEU A 73 3.47 -11.14 -0.85
N ASP A 74 3.92 -12.40 -0.82
CA ASP A 74 5.08 -12.74 -0.01
C ASP A 74 6.34 -12.09 -0.53
N GLU A 75 6.49 -12.05 -1.84
CA GLU A 75 7.63 -11.37 -2.46
C GLU A 75 7.62 -9.89 -2.09
N LEU A 76 6.45 -9.25 -2.16
CA LEU A 76 6.31 -7.85 -1.80
C LEU A 76 6.69 -7.62 -0.34
N ALA A 77 6.17 -8.46 0.56
CA ALA A 77 6.45 -8.30 1.98
C ALA A 77 7.95 -8.44 2.26
N ARG A 78 8.60 -9.40 1.62
CA ARG A 78 10.04 -9.58 1.81
C ARG A 78 10.83 -8.37 1.30
N ALA A 79 10.44 -7.86 0.14
CA ALA A 79 11.17 -6.73 -0.45
C ALA A 79 10.98 -5.46 0.38
N MET A 80 9.76 -5.23 0.86
CA MET A 80 9.49 -4.09 1.73
C MET A 80 10.30 -4.20 3.02
N GLY A 81 10.31 -5.40 3.60
CA GLY A 81 11.06 -5.63 4.83
C GLY A 81 12.55 -5.44 4.65
N ALA A 82 13.09 -5.87 3.51
CA ALA A 82 14.51 -5.69 3.22
C ALA A 82 14.87 -4.21 3.12
N ALA A 83 14.02 -3.42 2.43
CA ALA A 83 14.27 -1.99 2.32
C ALA A 83 14.21 -1.33 3.69
N ARG A 84 13.24 -1.75 4.50
CA ARG A 84 13.10 -1.18 5.83
C ARG A 84 14.30 -1.53 6.70
N SER A 85 14.82 -2.74 6.55
CA SER A 85 16.01 -3.16 7.31
C SER A 85 17.23 -2.33 6.96
N ARG A 86 17.28 -1.78 5.75
CA ARG A 86 18.36 -0.90 5.36
C ARG A 86 18.12 0.53 5.80
N GLY A 87 17.07 0.79 6.56
CA GLY A 87 16.78 2.12 7.07
C GLY A 87 16.04 3.02 6.11
N GLN A 88 15.53 2.49 5.00
CA GLN A 88 14.82 3.30 4.03
C GLN A 88 13.35 3.43 4.41
N PRO A 89 12.77 4.63 4.23
CA PRO A 89 11.31 4.71 4.26
C PRO A 89 10.76 3.93 3.08
N VAL A 90 9.60 3.32 3.26
CA VAL A 90 9.00 2.42 2.27
C VAL A 90 7.58 2.86 1.95
N LEU A 91 7.24 2.92 0.66
CA LEU A 91 5.88 3.20 0.23
C LEU A 91 5.40 2.10 -0.69
N VAL A 92 4.24 1.52 -0.39
CA VAL A 92 3.55 0.63 -1.33
C VAL A 92 2.39 1.43 -1.92
N PHE A 93 2.29 1.44 -3.25
CA PHE A 93 1.28 2.28 -3.89
C PHE A 93 0.60 1.60 -5.08
N CYS A 94 -0.61 2.08 -5.36
CA CYS A 94 -1.35 1.72 -6.56
C CYS A 94 -1.94 3.03 -7.11
N GLY A 95 -3.03 2.98 -7.86
CA GLY A 95 -3.59 4.19 -8.42
C GLY A 95 -4.10 5.15 -7.36
N HIS A 96 -5.05 4.70 -6.56
CA HIS A 96 -5.72 5.56 -5.59
C HIS A 96 -5.40 5.23 -4.13
N GLY A 97 -4.75 4.11 -3.88
CA GLY A 97 -4.44 3.73 -2.51
C GLY A 97 -5.65 3.27 -1.73
N VAL A 98 -6.61 2.65 -2.42
CA VAL A 98 -7.88 2.24 -1.79
C VAL A 98 -8.00 0.73 -1.66
N ARG A 99 -7.56 -0.05 -2.66
CA ARG A 99 -7.72 -1.50 -2.61
C ARG A 99 -6.43 -2.29 -2.77
N ARG A 100 -5.68 -2.06 -3.84
CA ARG A 100 -4.49 -2.87 -4.12
C ARG A 100 -3.35 -2.63 -3.16
N SER A 101 -2.95 -1.38 -3.03
CA SER A 101 -1.84 -1.11 -2.12
C SER A 101 -2.20 -1.38 -0.67
N PRO A 102 -3.45 -1.14 -0.22
CA PRO A 102 -3.79 -1.56 1.15
C PRO A 102 -3.72 -3.06 1.35
N LEU A 103 -4.04 -3.87 0.34
CA LEU A 103 -3.88 -5.31 0.46
C LEU A 103 -2.41 -5.66 0.66
N GLY A 104 -1.53 -5.03 -0.12
CA GLY A 104 -0.09 -5.24 0.05
C GLY A 104 0.38 -4.82 1.43
N ALA A 105 -0.12 -3.68 1.91
CA ALA A 105 0.23 -3.19 3.24
C ALA A 105 -0.24 -4.15 4.33
N ALA A 106 -1.47 -4.65 4.20
CA ALA A 106 -2.01 -5.58 5.18
C ALA A 106 -1.21 -6.87 5.20
N TRP A 107 -0.83 -7.37 4.02
CA TRP A 107 -0.03 -8.59 3.96
C TRP A 107 1.34 -8.38 4.57
N TYR A 108 1.93 -7.22 4.35
CA TYR A 108 3.21 -6.88 4.99
C TYR A 108 3.09 -6.95 6.52
N LEU A 109 2.04 -6.35 7.08
CA LEU A 109 1.85 -6.41 8.54
C LEU A 109 1.63 -7.84 9.01
N HIS A 110 0.87 -8.60 8.23
CA HIS A 110 0.61 -10.00 8.56
C HIS A 110 1.92 -10.78 8.64
N ARG A 111 2.81 -10.60 7.67
CA ARG A 111 4.07 -11.33 7.65
C ARG A 111 5.12 -10.76 8.60
N ALA A 112 5.23 -9.45 8.66
CA ALA A 112 6.28 -8.81 9.46
C ALA A 112 5.97 -8.78 10.95
N GLU A 113 4.70 -8.60 11.29
CA GLU A 113 4.31 -8.44 12.69
C GLU A 113 3.41 -9.55 13.21
N GLY A 114 3.07 -10.50 12.35
CA GLY A 114 2.22 -11.61 12.76
C GLY A 114 0.77 -11.26 13.02
N LEU A 115 0.31 -10.11 12.52
CA LEU A 115 -1.08 -9.71 12.75
C LEU A 115 -2.03 -10.51 11.88
N PRO A 116 -3.18 -10.92 12.41
CA PRO A 116 -4.23 -11.44 11.54
C PRO A 116 -4.62 -10.36 10.52
N LEU A 117 -5.03 -10.76 9.33
CA LEU A 117 -5.36 -9.78 8.29
C LEU A 117 -6.43 -8.80 8.72
N LYS A 118 -7.40 -9.26 9.50
CA LYS A 118 -8.42 -8.36 9.99
C LYS A 118 -7.83 -7.21 10.78
N GLU A 119 -6.91 -7.53 11.69
CA GLU A 119 -6.28 -6.50 12.50
C GLU A 119 -5.35 -5.64 11.68
N ALA A 120 -4.68 -6.23 10.69
CA ALA A 120 -3.82 -5.46 9.81
C ALA A 120 -4.62 -4.41 9.07
N TYR A 121 -5.79 -4.79 8.54
CA TYR A 121 -6.66 -3.83 7.87
C TYR A 121 -7.19 -2.76 8.82
N GLU A 122 -7.47 -3.13 10.06
CA GLU A 122 -7.92 -2.15 11.04
C GLU A 122 -6.86 -1.10 11.29
N ARG A 123 -5.61 -1.53 11.37
CA ARG A 123 -4.52 -0.59 11.57
C ARG A 123 -4.38 0.36 10.38
N ILE A 124 -4.52 -0.18 9.18
CA ILE A 124 -4.39 0.65 7.99
C ILE A 124 -5.55 1.64 7.90
N ARG A 125 -6.77 1.19 8.20
CA ARG A 125 -7.91 2.09 8.16
C ARG A 125 -7.84 3.19 9.20
N ALA A 126 -7.13 2.95 10.30
CA ALA A 126 -6.97 3.97 11.32
C ALA A 126 -6.24 5.20 10.77
N VAL A 127 -5.36 5.01 9.79
CA VAL A 127 -4.61 6.11 9.18
C VAL A 127 -5.08 6.44 7.76
N ARG A 128 -5.91 5.58 7.17
CA ARG A 128 -6.42 5.80 5.82
C ARG A 128 -7.84 5.27 5.74
N PRO A 129 -8.82 6.05 6.22
CA PRO A 129 -10.19 5.54 6.43
C PRO A 129 -10.93 5.04 5.20
N LYS A 130 -10.54 5.48 4.00
CA LYS A 130 -11.26 5.08 2.80
C LYS A 130 -10.78 3.74 2.23
N VAL A 131 -9.91 3.04 2.92
CA VAL A 131 -9.42 1.75 2.45
C VAL A 131 -10.55 0.73 2.39
N GLU A 132 -10.57 -0.02 1.28
CA GLU A 132 -11.50 -1.13 1.07
C GLU A 132 -10.71 -2.43 1.06
N GLU A 133 -11.25 -3.44 1.72
CA GLU A 133 -10.57 -4.72 1.76
C GLU A 133 -10.68 -5.43 0.44
N ALA A 134 -9.65 -6.19 0.10
CA ALA A 134 -9.62 -6.99 -1.11
C ALA A 134 -9.22 -8.42 -0.78
N ARG A 135 -9.58 -8.90 0.41
CA ARG A 135 -9.20 -10.24 0.84
C ARG A 135 -9.75 -11.33 -0.07
N GLU A 136 -10.88 -11.05 -0.70
CA GLU A 136 -11.48 -12.04 -1.59
C GLU A 136 -10.57 -12.39 -2.77
N TRP A 137 -9.59 -11.56 -3.04
CA TRP A 137 -8.68 -11.82 -4.16
C TRP A 137 -7.69 -12.96 -3.87
N ILE A 138 -7.46 -13.29 -2.61
CA ILE A 138 -6.46 -14.28 -2.26
C ILE A 138 -7.05 -15.59 -1.75
N GLY A 139 -8.35 -15.74 -1.78
CA GLY A 139 -8.97 -17.00 -1.40
C GLY A 139 -10.06 -16.79 -0.38
N ASN A 140 -10.51 -17.88 0.24
CA ASN A 140 -11.60 -17.75 1.18
C ASN A 140 -11.10 -17.24 2.52
N ALA A 141 -12.02 -16.65 3.28
CA ALA A 141 -11.66 -16.00 4.53
C ALA A 141 -11.03 -16.95 5.53
N GLY A 142 -11.47 -18.19 5.55
CA GLY A 142 -10.92 -19.15 6.49
C GLY A 142 -9.45 -19.40 6.26
N GLU A 143 -9.04 -19.51 5.01
CA GLU A 143 -7.65 -19.68 4.68
C GLU A 143 -6.84 -18.48 5.13
N LEU A 144 -7.37 -17.29 4.91
CA LEU A 144 -6.63 -16.08 5.23
C LEU A 144 -6.43 -15.95 6.71
N GLU A 145 -7.42 -16.31 7.49
CA GLU A 145 -7.29 -16.16 8.92
C GLU A 145 -6.36 -17.16 9.53
N GLN A 146 -6.13 -18.27 8.86
CA GLN A 146 -5.17 -19.23 9.33
C GLN A 146 -3.77 -18.91 8.87
N ALA A 147 -3.67 -18.12 7.84
CA ALA A 147 -2.36 -17.69 7.38
C ALA A 147 -1.81 -16.58 8.27
#